data_f84a88821675d22d51732cead525d14a
#
_entry.id   f84a88821675d22d51732cead525d14a
#
_cell.length_a   1.000
_cell.length_b   1.000
_cell.length_c   1.000
_cell.angle_alpha   90.00
_cell.angle_beta   90.00
_cell.angle_gamma   90.00
#
_symmetry.space_group_name_H-M   'P 1'
#
loop_
_entity.id
_entity.type
_entity.pdbx_description
1 polymer ?
#
loop_
_entity_poly.entity_id
_entity_poly.type
_entity_poly.pdbx_seq_one_letter_code
_entity_poly.pdbx_strand_id
1 'polypeptide(L)'
;MVDDFYVEWKNGLFSMKNEGASYVKLYGTALGDSMTEADQALTENGWVIYAESESGHSYLTLIEEEPYYVELDADEDGNLKDWYLNNWPEGEGIAEALENLTGEKTAQEDSWKSAYLNYIETNTQKEDPEKGTHREIYKLLDLNGDGVPELYINFGSTAGGDAILSYFNGEIVEQKMYNYGFRYIEGANLFRDFGGHMDEYYDKIYTLENGNFVLLYSGEYGAEDNTKVEYGDDGMPVYRYFWENEEVSSEEYERKLNEVYDTEKEIKIFQDAQYDSEKGRYVGNGLCDYQEIIEAIEETSVLN
;
A
#
# COMPACT_ATOMS: atom_id res chain seq x y z
N MET A 1 40.39 14.60 7.03
CA MET A 1 39.43 14.11 8.00
C MET A 1 39.06 12.71 7.53
N VAL A 2 39.22 11.70 8.33
CA VAL A 2 38.77 10.36 8.02
C VAL A 2 37.31 10.36 8.46
N ASP A 3 36.38 10.10 7.54
CA ASP A 3 34.97 9.97 7.88
C ASP A 3 34.80 8.73 8.75
N ASP A 4 34.35 8.92 9.97
CA ASP A 4 34.26 7.88 10.98
C ASP A 4 32.85 7.23 10.89
N PHE A 5 32.78 6.16 10.12
CA PHE A 5 31.61 5.27 10.05
C PHE A 5 32.04 3.87 10.48
N TYR A 6 31.40 3.34 11.52
CA TYR A 6 31.75 2.07 12.15
C TYR A 6 30.60 1.09 12.09
N VAL A 7 30.90 -0.17 11.79
CA VAL A 7 29.99 -1.28 11.91
C VAL A 7 30.66 -2.38 12.73
N GLU A 8 29.99 -2.81 13.78
CA GLU A 8 30.45 -3.92 14.61
C GLU A 8 29.39 -5.00 14.69
N TRP A 9 29.82 -6.26 14.51
CA TRP A 9 28.97 -7.43 14.67
C TRP A 9 29.67 -8.43 15.58
N LYS A 10 29.08 -8.71 16.73
CA LYS A 10 29.67 -9.59 17.73
C LYS A 10 28.60 -10.39 18.50
N ASN A 11 28.68 -11.73 18.44
CA ASN A 11 27.78 -12.64 19.19
C ASN A 11 26.28 -12.39 18.95
N GLY A 12 25.89 -12.07 17.72
CA GLY A 12 24.49 -11.72 17.39
C GLY A 12 24.13 -10.27 17.69
N LEU A 13 25.01 -9.50 18.33
CA LEU A 13 24.83 -8.08 18.57
C LEU A 13 25.38 -7.28 17.40
N PHE A 14 24.62 -6.29 16.98
CA PHE A 14 24.95 -5.39 15.87
C PHE A 14 24.98 -3.95 16.35
N SER A 15 25.98 -3.18 15.89
CA SER A 15 25.98 -1.73 16.03
C SER A 15 26.50 -1.04 14.79
N MET A 16 26.00 0.15 14.54
CA MET A 16 26.43 1.03 13.47
C MET A 16 26.47 2.45 14.00
N LYS A 17 27.59 3.13 13.80
CA LYS A 17 27.82 4.51 14.27
C LYS A 17 28.27 5.38 13.13
N ASN A 18 27.69 6.56 13.02
CA ASN A 18 28.11 7.59 12.07
C ASN A 18 28.47 8.88 12.83
N GLU A 19 29.73 9.21 12.88
CA GLU A 19 30.30 10.40 13.58
C GLU A 19 30.87 11.46 12.62
N GLY A 20 30.70 11.32 11.32
CA GLY A 20 31.29 12.28 10.38
C GLY A 20 31.05 11.97 8.88
N ALA A 21 30.53 10.79 8.56
CA ALA A 21 30.33 10.36 7.19
C ALA A 21 29.02 10.93 6.60
N SER A 22 29.06 12.14 6.05
CA SER A 22 27.88 12.82 5.48
C SER A 22 27.26 12.13 4.26
N TYR A 23 27.95 11.15 3.66
CA TYR A 23 27.43 10.34 2.56
C TYR A 23 26.60 9.14 3.03
N VAL A 24 26.64 8.79 4.32
CA VAL A 24 25.84 7.71 4.89
C VAL A 24 24.52 8.30 5.36
N LYS A 25 23.43 7.75 4.86
CA LYS A 25 22.08 8.22 5.15
C LYS A 25 21.32 7.22 6.01
N LEU A 26 20.56 7.74 6.96
CA LEU A 26 19.58 7.00 7.75
C LEU A 26 18.19 7.41 7.25
N TYR A 27 17.48 6.50 6.56
CA TYR A 27 16.17 6.78 5.92
C TYR A 27 16.15 8.04 5.05
N GLY A 28 17.23 8.28 4.31
CA GLY A 28 17.36 9.45 3.43
C GLY A 28 17.98 10.69 4.08
N THR A 29 18.04 10.75 5.41
CA THR A 29 18.61 11.85 6.19
C THR A 29 20.13 11.68 6.34
N ALA A 30 20.88 12.76 6.17
CA ALA A 30 22.33 12.80 6.27
C ALA A 30 22.79 13.68 7.45
N LEU A 31 24.04 13.54 7.88
CA LEU A 31 24.61 14.47 8.84
C LEU A 31 24.60 15.90 8.28
N GLY A 32 24.15 16.85 9.08
CA GLY A 32 23.93 18.24 8.71
C GLY A 32 22.49 18.59 8.30
N ASP A 33 21.62 17.60 8.06
CA ASP A 33 20.19 17.83 7.91
C ASP A 33 19.57 18.19 9.28
N SER A 34 18.39 18.82 9.30
CA SER A 34 17.75 19.20 10.57
C SER A 34 17.29 17.97 11.37
N MET A 35 17.36 18.06 12.71
CA MET A 35 16.79 17.02 13.58
C MET A 35 15.32 16.76 13.29
N THR A 36 14.55 17.80 12.97
CA THR A 36 13.13 17.65 12.60
C THR A 36 12.94 16.78 11.36
N GLU A 37 13.78 16.89 10.34
CA GLU A 37 13.73 16.03 9.15
C GLU A 37 14.12 14.59 9.49
N ALA A 38 15.13 14.40 10.37
CA ALA A 38 15.53 13.08 10.83
C ALA A 38 14.43 12.41 11.68
N ASP A 39 13.81 13.16 12.59
CA ASP A 39 12.68 12.70 13.42
C ASP A 39 11.49 12.28 12.55
N GLN A 40 11.14 13.08 11.56
CA GLN A 40 10.07 12.77 10.61
C GLN A 40 10.41 11.50 9.83
N ALA A 41 11.63 11.38 9.29
CA ALA A 41 12.04 10.22 8.51
C ALA A 41 12.01 8.93 9.35
N LEU A 42 12.40 8.95 10.61
CA LEU A 42 12.32 7.79 11.49
C LEU A 42 10.87 7.44 11.82
N THR A 43 10.07 8.42 12.20
CA THR A 43 8.66 8.20 12.56
C THR A 43 7.84 7.65 11.40
N GLU A 44 8.05 8.17 10.18
CA GLU A 44 7.41 7.67 8.95
C GLU A 44 7.83 6.22 8.60
N ASN A 45 8.98 5.76 9.10
CA ASN A 45 9.45 4.39 8.95
C ASN A 45 9.20 3.51 10.18
N GLY A 46 8.25 3.86 11.02
CA GLY A 46 7.76 3.03 12.12
C GLY A 46 8.64 3.02 13.37
N TRP A 47 9.53 4.01 13.52
CA TRP A 47 10.29 4.20 14.73
C TRP A 47 9.52 5.03 15.74
N VAL A 48 9.52 4.61 16.98
CA VAL A 48 8.84 5.28 18.10
C VAL A 48 9.89 5.93 19.00
N ILE A 49 9.70 7.21 19.29
CA ILE A 49 10.56 7.95 20.22
C ILE A 49 10.33 7.45 21.66
N TYR A 50 11.37 7.13 22.39
CA TYR A 50 11.25 6.70 23.79
C TYR A 50 12.05 7.56 24.77
N ALA A 51 12.96 8.38 24.28
CA ALA A 51 13.66 9.37 25.11
C ALA A 51 14.02 10.60 24.28
N GLU A 52 13.89 11.77 24.91
CA GLU A 52 14.23 13.07 24.34
C GLU A 52 15.11 13.85 25.33
N SER A 53 16.10 14.54 24.80
CA SER A 53 16.96 15.46 25.53
C SER A 53 17.18 16.75 24.73
N GLU A 54 17.83 17.75 25.35
CA GLU A 54 18.18 19.00 24.64
C GLU A 54 19.17 18.77 23.48
N SER A 55 19.91 17.67 23.50
CA SER A 55 20.95 17.36 22.52
C SER A 55 20.69 16.16 21.64
N GLY A 56 19.56 15.46 21.80
CA GLY A 56 19.29 14.27 20.96
C GLY A 56 18.04 13.52 21.33
N HIS A 57 17.63 12.64 20.42
CA HIS A 57 16.45 11.81 20.54
C HIS A 57 16.79 10.34 20.37
N SER A 58 16.09 9.47 21.08
CA SER A 58 16.26 8.01 21.03
C SER A 58 14.99 7.33 20.55
N TYR A 59 15.13 6.43 19.61
CA TYR A 59 14.06 5.72 18.93
C TYR A 59 14.20 4.22 19.07
N LEU A 60 13.06 3.55 19.01
CA LEU A 60 12.94 2.10 19.05
C LEU A 60 12.03 1.65 17.91
N THR A 61 12.36 0.52 17.30
CA THR A 61 11.48 -0.22 16.38
C THR A 61 11.68 -1.71 16.53
N LEU A 62 10.79 -2.51 15.94
CA LEU A 62 10.95 -3.95 15.79
C LEU A 62 11.22 -4.29 14.32
N ILE A 63 12.28 -5.05 14.05
CA ILE A 63 12.59 -5.61 12.73
C ILE A 63 12.64 -7.14 12.91
N GLU A 64 11.76 -7.85 12.23
CA GLU A 64 11.62 -9.31 12.40
C GLU A 64 11.45 -9.72 13.89
N GLU A 65 10.62 -8.97 14.62
CA GLU A 65 10.36 -9.11 16.08
C GLU A 65 11.56 -8.81 17.00
N GLU A 66 12.72 -8.50 16.46
CA GLU A 66 13.89 -8.10 17.23
C GLU A 66 13.97 -6.58 17.40
N PRO A 67 14.25 -6.07 18.61
CA PRO A 67 14.30 -4.64 18.85
C PRO A 67 15.57 -4.00 18.29
N TYR A 68 15.39 -2.86 17.63
CA TYR A 68 16.47 -1.99 17.15
C TYR A 68 16.31 -0.59 17.71
N TYR A 69 17.45 0.04 17.99
CA TYR A 69 17.54 1.33 18.65
C TYR A 69 18.34 2.29 17.79
N VAL A 70 17.84 3.52 17.67
CA VAL A 70 18.58 4.63 17.07
C VAL A 70 18.68 5.77 18.07
N GLU A 71 19.88 6.26 18.27
CA GLU A 71 20.15 7.53 18.96
C GLU A 71 20.59 8.55 17.92
N LEU A 72 19.98 9.71 17.93
CA LEU A 72 20.33 10.87 17.11
C LEU A 72 20.86 11.97 18.02
N ASP A 73 22.02 12.52 17.71
CA ASP A 73 22.57 13.68 18.39
C ASP A 73 22.56 14.92 17.50
N ALA A 74 22.16 16.05 18.07
CA ALA A 74 22.16 17.35 17.41
C ALA A 74 23.39 18.18 17.74
N ASP A 75 23.77 19.05 16.82
CA ASP A 75 24.71 20.14 17.08
C ASP A 75 24.00 21.34 17.75
N GLU A 76 24.79 22.41 18.04
CA GLU A 76 24.27 23.63 18.70
C GLU A 76 23.25 24.39 17.84
N ASP A 77 23.19 24.13 16.53
CA ASP A 77 22.26 24.73 15.56
C ASP A 77 21.02 23.85 15.32
N GLY A 78 20.93 22.68 15.97
CA GLY A 78 19.81 21.74 15.87
C GLY A 78 19.85 20.86 14.62
N ASN A 79 21.02 20.67 14.02
CA ASN A 79 21.22 19.77 12.90
C ASN A 79 21.78 18.42 13.38
N LEU A 80 21.46 17.35 12.65
CA LEU A 80 21.95 16.02 12.93
C LEU A 80 23.48 15.97 12.85
N LYS A 81 24.12 15.73 13.98
CA LYS A 81 25.59 15.72 14.14
C LYS A 81 26.13 14.30 14.01
N ASP A 82 25.52 13.35 14.69
CA ASP A 82 25.86 11.95 14.62
C ASP A 82 24.64 11.07 14.93
N TRP A 83 24.73 9.77 14.64
CA TRP A 83 23.73 8.80 15.00
C TRP A 83 24.34 7.44 15.30
N TYR A 84 23.64 6.67 16.14
CA TYR A 84 24.03 5.35 16.56
C TYR A 84 22.84 4.38 16.47
N LEU A 85 23.02 3.27 15.75
CA LEU A 85 22.03 2.20 15.59
C LEU A 85 22.56 0.92 16.21
N ASN A 86 21.77 0.24 17.03
CA ASN A 86 22.11 -1.05 17.59
C ASN A 86 20.89 -1.95 17.80
N ASN A 87 21.11 -3.22 18.15
CA ASN A 87 20.07 -4.20 18.47
C ASN A 87 20.18 -4.73 19.93
N TRP A 88 20.83 -4.00 20.83
CA TRP A 88 20.80 -4.30 22.27
C TRP A 88 20.37 -3.07 23.05
N PRO A 89 19.32 -3.20 23.85
CA PRO A 89 18.78 -2.09 24.60
C PRO A 89 19.63 -1.80 25.85
N GLU A 90 19.98 -0.53 26.02
CA GLU A 90 20.50 -0.01 27.28
C GLU A 90 19.76 1.31 27.59
N GLY A 91 19.00 1.37 28.69
CA GLY A 91 18.37 2.61 29.16
C GLY A 91 17.02 2.44 29.85
N GLU A 92 16.62 3.48 30.59
CA GLU A 92 15.30 3.58 31.19
C GLU A 92 14.23 3.88 30.08
N GLY A 93 13.04 3.30 30.22
CA GLY A 93 11.93 3.51 29.28
C GLY A 93 11.81 2.50 28.12
N ILE A 94 12.85 1.70 27.87
CA ILE A 94 12.86 0.72 26.77
C ILE A 94 11.76 -0.33 26.93
N ALA A 95 11.55 -0.83 28.15
CA ALA A 95 10.51 -1.83 28.42
C ALA A 95 9.10 -1.28 28.13
N GLU A 96 8.84 -0.04 28.52
CA GLU A 96 7.59 0.67 28.25
C GLU A 96 7.40 0.95 26.75
N ALA A 97 8.49 1.36 26.06
CA ALA A 97 8.45 1.59 24.62
C ALA A 97 8.24 0.29 23.83
N LEU A 98 8.83 -0.83 24.25
CA LEU A 98 8.59 -2.15 23.69
C LEU A 98 7.15 -2.61 23.91
N GLU A 99 6.59 -2.38 25.10
CA GLU A 99 5.20 -2.70 25.41
C GLU A 99 4.24 -1.86 24.55
N ASN A 100 4.57 -0.57 24.36
CA ASN A 100 3.80 0.32 23.49
C ASN A 100 3.91 -0.08 22.02
N LEU A 101 5.09 -0.44 21.51
CA LEU A 101 5.28 -0.93 20.15
C LEU A 101 4.55 -2.25 19.89
N THR A 102 4.64 -3.20 20.82
CA THR A 102 3.93 -4.47 20.70
C THR A 102 2.44 -4.32 20.96
N GLY A 103 2.04 -3.41 21.86
CA GLY A 103 0.64 -3.06 22.13
C GLY A 103 0.00 -2.26 20.99
N GLU A 104 0.76 -1.35 20.37
CA GLU A 104 0.27 -0.62 19.19
C GLU A 104 0.14 -1.53 17.96
N LYS A 105 1.09 -2.44 17.72
CA LYS A 105 0.94 -3.45 16.65
C LYS A 105 -0.31 -4.31 16.86
N THR A 106 -0.53 -4.82 18.07
CA THR A 106 -1.74 -5.60 18.39
C THR A 106 -3.01 -4.75 18.33
N ALA A 107 -2.96 -3.48 18.76
CA ALA A 107 -4.10 -2.57 18.66
C ALA A 107 -4.40 -2.16 17.21
N GLN A 108 -3.38 -2.02 16.37
CA GLN A 108 -3.57 -1.75 14.94
C GLN A 108 -4.08 -2.99 14.21
N GLU A 109 -3.60 -4.17 14.59
CA GLU A 109 -4.06 -5.47 14.08
C GLU A 109 -5.56 -5.67 14.34
N ASP A 110 -6.02 -5.42 15.56
CA ASP A 110 -7.45 -5.51 15.89
C ASP A 110 -8.28 -4.34 15.33
N SER A 111 -7.67 -3.18 15.08
CA SER A 111 -8.38 -1.99 14.61
C SER A 111 -8.75 -2.06 13.12
N TRP A 112 -7.87 -2.56 12.23
CA TRP A 112 -8.23 -2.72 10.81
C TRP A 112 -9.31 -3.79 10.62
N LYS A 113 -9.25 -4.89 11.38
CA LYS A 113 -10.28 -5.93 11.39
C LYS A 113 -11.63 -5.36 11.78
N SER A 114 -11.68 -4.68 12.91
CA SER A 114 -12.90 -4.02 13.40
C SER A 114 -13.44 -2.98 12.41
N ALA A 115 -12.56 -2.23 11.78
CA ALA A 115 -12.92 -1.22 10.79
C ALA A 115 -13.52 -1.85 9.53
N TYR A 116 -12.89 -2.90 8.97
CA TYR A 116 -13.42 -3.60 7.80
C TYR A 116 -14.72 -4.34 8.09
N LEU A 117 -14.83 -5.02 9.24
CA LEU A 117 -16.08 -5.66 9.65
C LEU A 117 -17.22 -4.65 9.75
N ASN A 118 -16.98 -3.49 10.37
CA ASN A 118 -17.98 -2.43 10.47
C ASN A 118 -18.31 -1.83 9.08
N TYR A 119 -17.33 -1.67 8.20
CA TYR A 119 -17.57 -1.20 6.83
C TYR A 119 -18.45 -2.19 6.07
N ILE A 120 -18.12 -3.48 6.08
CA ILE A 120 -18.89 -4.54 5.44
C ILE A 120 -20.33 -4.55 5.99
N GLU A 121 -20.49 -4.49 7.31
CA GLU A 121 -21.82 -4.50 7.94
C GLU A 121 -22.70 -3.30 7.55
N THR A 122 -22.09 -2.14 7.36
CA THR A 122 -22.79 -0.89 7.12
C THR A 122 -23.03 -0.58 5.64
N ASN A 123 -22.08 -0.97 4.77
CA ASN A 123 -22.06 -0.50 3.37
C ASN A 123 -22.35 -1.60 2.36
N THR A 124 -22.39 -2.87 2.78
CA THR A 124 -22.72 -3.97 1.89
C THR A 124 -24.04 -4.63 2.25
N GLN A 125 -24.62 -5.35 1.31
CA GLN A 125 -25.94 -5.96 1.55
C GLN A 125 -25.77 -7.25 2.36
N LYS A 126 -26.47 -7.32 3.50
CA LYS A 126 -26.54 -8.59 4.27
C LYS A 126 -27.33 -9.62 3.46
N GLU A 127 -26.93 -10.89 3.61
CA GLU A 127 -27.68 -12.00 3.01
C GLU A 127 -29.16 -11.95 3.42
N ASP A 128 -30.01 -11.80 2.41
CA ASP A 128 -31.43 -12.04 2.54
C ASP A 128 -31.72 -13.43 1.96
N PRO A 129 -31.87 -14.47 2.80
CA PRO A 129 -32.07 -15.85 2.34
C PRO A 129 -33.30 -16.01 1.45
N GLU A 130 -34.27 -15.07 1.51
CA GLU A 130 -35.50 -15.09 0.72
C GLU A 130 -35.32 -14.42 -0.66
N LYS A 131 -34.31 -13.55 -0.82
CA LYS A 131 -34.01 -12.85 -2.09
C LYS A 131 -32.89 -13.45 -2.92
N GLY A 132 -32.10 -14.35 -2.30
CA GLY A 132 -31.23 -15.31 -3.00
C GLY A 132 -30.17 -14.74 -3.89
N THR A 133 -29.59 -13.55 -3.60
CA THR A 133 -28.45 -13.08 -4.39
C THR A 133 -27.56 -12.10 -3.62
N HIS A 134 -26.63 -12.61 -2.83
CA HIS A 134 -25.39 -11.88 -2.63
C HIS A 134 -24.58 -11.98 -3.90
N ARG A 135 -24.34 -10.84 -4.52
CA ARG A 135 -23.47 -10.72 -5.70
C ARG A 135 -22.11 -10.15 -5.35
N GLU A 136 -21.97 -9.68 -4.13
CA GLU A 136 -20.72 -9.09 -3.66
C GLU A 136 -19.68 -10.17 -3.47
N ILE A 137 -18.47 -9.88 -3.92
CA ILE A 137 -17.31 -10.75 -3.82
C ILE A 137 -16.20 -9.94 -3.17
N TYR A 138 -15.55 -10.54 -2.20
CA TYR A 138 -14.51 -9.92 -1.40
C TYR A 138 -13.17 -10.63 -1.56
N LYS A 139 -12.08 -9.91 -1.30
CA LYS A 139 -10.74 -10.50 -1.20
C LYS A 139 -9.83 -9.61 -0.35
N LEU A 140 -9.03 -10.23 0.51
CA LEU A 140 -7.92 -9.54 1.19
C LEU A 140 -6.66 -9.60 0.31
N LEU A 141 -5.95 -8.49 0.22
CA LEU A 141 -4.74 -8.30 -0.59
C LEU A 141 -3.77 -7.44 0.22
N ASP A 142 -2.52 -7.87 0.35
CA ASP A 142 -1.46 -7.00 0.85
C ASP A 142 -0.75 -6.36 -0.35
N LEU A 143 -1.19 -5.15 -0.74
CA LEU A 143 -0.75 -4.47 -1.94
C LEU A 143 0.60 -3.76 -1.77
N ASN A 144 0.88 -3.25 -0.58
CA ASN A 144 2.07 -2.46 -0.27
C ASN A 144 3.11 -3.21 0.56
N GLY A 145 2.78 -4.42 1.07
CA GLY A 145 3.69 -5.26 1.85
C GLY A 145 3.86 -4.82 3.30
N ASP A 146 2.90 -4.05 3.86
CA ASP A 146 2.97 -3.56 5.25
C ASP A 146 2.38 -4.55 6.28
N GLY A 147 1.80 -5.66 5.79
CA GLY A 147 1.17 -6.70 6.61
C GLY A 147 -0.25 -6.37 7.05
N VAL A 148 -0.81 -5.20 6.71
CA VAL A 148 -2.22 -4.86 6.87
C VAL A 148 -2.90 -5.01 5.51
N PRO A 149 -3.74 -6.04 5.29
CA PRO A 149 -4.30 -6.26 3.96
C PRO A 149 -5.32 -5.18 3.57
N GLU A 150 -5.33 -4.82 2.30
CA GLU A 150 -6.42 -4.08 1.69
C GLU A 150 -7.61 -5.00 1.44
N LEU A 151 -8.82 -4.44 1.57
CA LEU A 151 -10.07 -5.15 1.29
C LEU A 151 -10.61 -4.76 -0.10
N TYR A 152 -10.53 -5.70 -1.04
CA TYR A 152 -11.22 -5.59 -2.33
C TYR A 152 -12.69 -6.00 -2.20
N ILE A 153 -13.57 -5.23 -2.83
CA ILE A 153 -15.01 -5.50 -2.93
C ILE A 153 -15.46 -5.33 -4.38
N ASN A 154 -16.04 -6.38 -4.96
CA ASN A 154 -16.83 -6.27 -6.18
C ASN A 154 -18.33 -6.26 -5.81
N PHE A 155 -19.05 -5.21 -6.17
CA PHE A 155 -20.47 -5.05 -5.82
C PHE A 155 -21.42 -5.84 -6.73
N GLY A 156 -20.92 -6.77 -7.51
CA GLY A 156 -21.70 -7.72 -8.29
C GLY A 156 -22.53 -7.12 -9.43
N SER A 157 -22.33 -5.85 -9.75
CA SER A 157 -23.00 -5.17 -10.86
C SER A 157 -22.11 -4.10 -11.48
N THR A 158 -22.31 -3.84 -12.79
CA THR A 158 -21.57 -2.78 -13.50
C THR A 158 -21.80 -1.40 -12.88
N ALA A 159 -22.98 -1.13 -12.36
CA ALA A 159 -23.30 0.14 -11.71
C ALA A 159 -22.67 0.26 -10.30
N GLY A 160 -22.46 -0.86 -9.62
CA GLY A 160 -21.79 -0.91 -8.32
C GLY A 160 -20.28 -0.70 -8.44
N GLY A 161 -19.69 -1.24 -9.50
CA GLY A 161 -18.25 -1.21 -9.72
C GLY A 161 -17.50 -2.10 -8.75
N ASP A 162 -16.23 -1.76 -8.56
CA ASP A 162 -15.31 -2.32 -7.56
C ASP A 162 -14.90 -1.24 -6.56
N ALA A 163 -14.45 -1.64 -5.38
CA ALA A 163 -13.75 -0.77 -4.44
C ALA A 163 -12.54 -1.47 -3.83
N ILE A 164 -11.53 -0.69 -3.50
CA ILE A 164 -10.43 -1.10 -2.64
C ILE A 164 -10.48 -0.23 -1.40
N LEU A 165 -10.41 -0.84 -0.25
CA LEU A 165 -10.31 -0.17 1.03
C LEU A 165 -8.91 -0.38 1.58
N SER A 166 -8.28 0.69 2.02
CA SER A 166 -7.06 0.66 2.81
C SER A 166 -7.35 1.18 4.22
N TYR A 167 -6.65 0.63 5.19
CA TYR A 167 -6.73 1.07 6.57
C TYR A 167 -5.41 1.70 7.00
N PHE A 168 -5.46 2.91 7.53
CA PHE A 168 -4.29 3.60 8.05
C PHE A 168 -4.67 4.52 9.23
N ASN A 169 -3.94 4.42 10.33
CA ASN A 169 -4.11 5.27 11.51
C ASN A 169 -5.56 5.43 12.03
N GLY A 170 -6.34 4.35 12.03
CA GLY A 170 -7.71 4.36 12.54
C GLY A 170 -8.78 4.69 11.51
N GLU A 171 -8.41 5.01 10.28
CA GLU A 171 -9.33 5.43 9.22
C GLU A 171 -9.32 4.47 8.03
N ILE A 172 -10.47 4.33 7.39
CA ILE A 172 -10.60 3.64 6.09
C ILE A 172 -10.58 4.67 4.97
N VAL A 173 -9.73 4.44 3.99
CA VAL A 173 -9.74 5.15 2.71
C VAL A 173 -10.31 4.23 1.64
N GLU A 174 -11.38 4.68 0.97
CA GLU A 174 -12.03 3.95 -0.12
C GLU A 174 -11.61 4.53 -1.47
N GLN A 175 -11.13 3.68 -2.38
CA GLN A 175 -10.93 4.00 -3.78
C GLN A 175 -11.90 3.19 -4.64
N LYS A 176 -12.79 3.88 -5.34
CA LYS A 176 -13.68 3.24 -6.33
C LYS A 176 -12.94 2.94 -7.61
N MET A 177 -13.21 1.77 -8.15
CA MET A 177 -12.62 1.24 -9.37
C MET A 177 -13.72 0.86 -10.36
N TYR A 178 -13.36 0.73 -11.63
CA TYR A 178 -14.26 0.21 -12.64
C TYR A 178 -14.57 -1.27 -12.39
N ASN A 179 -15.79 -1.69 -12.68
CA ASN A 179 -16.22 -3.07 -12.46
C ASN A 179 -15.35 -4.05 -13.26
N TYR A 180 -14.71 -5.00 -12.55
CA TYR A 180 -13.67 -5.90 -13.06
C TYR A 180 -12.44 -5.21 -13.64
N GLY A 181 -12.25 -3.91 -13.39
CA GLY A 181 -11.13 -3.11 -13.88
C GLY A 181 -9.84 -3.24 -13.08
N PHE A 182 -9.93 -3.67 -11.84
CA PHE A 182 -8.79 -3.71 -10.94
C PHE A 182 -7.76 -4.78 -11.32
N ARG A 183 -6.50 -4.36 -11.36
CA ARG A 183 -5.29 -5.16 -11.61
C ARG A 183 -4.18 -4.71 -10.68
N TYR A 184 -3.29 -5.61 -10.29
CA TYR A 184 -2.14 -5.27 -9.45
C TYR A 184 -0.92 -6.08 -9.84
N ILE A 185 0.26 -5.62 -9.42
CA ILE A 185 1.53 -6.33 -9.53
C ILE A 185 1.95 -6.70 -8.11
N GLU A 186 2.02 -7.99 -7.83
CA GLU A 186 2.37 -8.51 -6.51
C GLU A 186 3.72 -7.98 -6.03
N GLY A 187 3.77 -7.46 -4.80
CA GLY A 187 4.97 -6.93 -4.15
C GLY A 187 5.52 -5.64 -4.74
N ALA A 188 4.82 -5.00 -5.68
CA ALA A 188 5.31 -3.77 -6.32
C ALA A 188 4.64 -2.50 -5.80
N ASN A 189 3.62 -2.62 -4.96
CA ASN A 189 2.76 -1.49 -4.55
C ASN A 189 2.27 -0.68 -5.76
N LEU A 190 1.92 -1.38 -6.84
CA LEU A 190 1.42 -0.80 -8.08
C LEU A 190 0.13 -1.50 -8.49
N PHE A 191 -0.90 -0.72 -8.77
CA PHE A 191 -2.17 -1.23 -9.24
C PHE A 191 -2.80 -0.31 -10.26
N ARG A 192 -3.64 -0.90 -11.10
CA ARG A 192 -4.25 -0.29 -12.26
C ARG A 192 -5.76 -0.40 -12.17
N ASP A 193 -6.45 0.71 -12.38
CA ASP A 193 -7.86 0.76 -12.72
C ASP A 193 -7.99 0.92 -14.24
N PHE A 194 -8.51 -0.12 -14.88
CA PHE A 194 -8.74 -0.15 -16.32
C PHE A 194 -10.22 -0.23 -16.58
N GLY A 195 -10.76 0.69 -17.34
CA GLY A 195 -12.19 0.74 -17.57
C GLY A 195 -12.60 1.50 -18.81
N GLY A 196 -13.91 1.58 -18.98
CA GLY A 196 -14.54 2.30 -20.06
C GLY A 196 -15.60 1.50 -20.80
N HIS A 197 -16.40 2.19 -21.59
CA HIS A 197 -17.46 1.62 -22.43
C HIS A 197 -17.83 2.64 -23.52
N MET A 198 -18.53 2.17 -24.55
CA MET A 198 -19.04 3.00 -25.63
C MET A 198 -17.92 3.82 -26.29
N ASP A 199 -16.80 3.16 -26.59
CA ASP A 199 -15.63 3.73 -27.27
C ASP A 199 -14.92 4.88 -26.52
N GLU A 200 -15.04 4.89 -25.19
CA GLU A 200 -14.27 5.72 -24.25
C GLU A 200 -13.65 4.81 -23.18
N TYR A 201 -12.32 4.81 -23.09
CA TYR A 201 -11.55 3.91 -22.21
C TYR A 201 -10.45 4.68 -21.50
N TYR A 202 -10.01 4.13 -20.36
CA TYR A 202 -8.93 4.73 -19.58
C TYR A 202 -8.08 3.68 -18.86
N ASP A 203 -6.87 4.10 -18.52
CA ASP A 203 -5.94 3.47 -17.61
C ASP A 203 -5.52 4.46 -16.53
N LYS A 204 -5.62 4.08 -15.26
CA LYS A 204 -5.12 4.84 -14.13
C LYS A 204 -4.22 3.97 -13.29
N ILE A 205 -2.99 4.42 -13.09
CA ILE A 205 -1.98 3.70 -12.31
C ILE A 205 -1.85 4.37 -10.96
N TYR A 206 -1.98 3.58 -9.91
CA TYR A 206 -1.93 4.02 -8.53
C TYR A 206 -0.82 3.32 -7.75
N THR A 207 -0.41 3.96 -6.67
CA THR A 207 0.32 3.37 -5.55
C THR A 207 -0.44 3.66 -4.25
N LEU A 208 -0.06 2.96 -3.17
CA LEU A 208 -0.59 3.20 -1.84
C LEU A 208 0.50 3.82 -0.97
N GLU A 209 0.26 5.03 -0.46
CA GLU A 209 1.17 5.78 0.40
C GLU A 209 0.46 6.22 1.67
N ASN A 210 0.90 5.73 2.84
CA ASN A 210 0.28 6.04 4.12
C ASN A 210 -1.25 5.88 4.09
N GLY A 211 -1.72 4.74 3.58
CA GLY A 211 -3.14 4.42 3.43
C GLY A 211 -3.90 5.19 2.35
N ASN A 212 -3.25 6.11 1.63
CA ASN A 212 -3.88 6.90 0.58
C ASN A 212 -3.57 6.34 -0.81
N PHE A 213 -4.59 6.29 -1.67
CA PHE A 213 -4.44 5.92 -3.06
C PHE A 213 -3.93 7.11 -3.87
N VAL A 214 -2.67 7.05 -4.29
CA VAL A 214 -2.00 8.12 -5.04
C VAL A 214 -2.01 7.77 -6.52
N LEU A 215 -2.65 8.59 -7.34
CA LEU A 215 -2.63 8.46 -8.79
C LEU A 215 -1.24 8.88 -9.30
N LEU A 216 -0.52 7.95 -9.92
CA LEU A 216 0.80 8.19 -10.50
C LEU A 216 0.72 8.60 -11.97
N TYR A 217 -0.11 7.91 -12.75
CA TYR A 217 -0.24 8.12 -14.19
C TYR A 217 -1.67 7.89 -14.66
N SER A 218 -2.05 8.59 -15.71
CA SER A 218 -3.32 8.40 -16.39
C SER A 218 -3.18 8.34 -17.91
N GLY A 219 -3.91 7.44 -18.52
CA GLY A 219 -4.06 7.34 -19.96
C GLY A 219 -5.53 7.24 -20.34
N GLU A 220 -5.89 7.77 -21.47
CA GLU A 220 -7.25 7.69 -22.02
C GLU A 220 -7.17 7.38 -23.51
N TYR A 221 -8.13 6.60 -24.01
CA TYR A 221 -8.26 6.40 -25.43
C TYR A 221 -9.71 6.14 -25.81
N GLY A 222 -10.07 6.50 -27.04
CA GLY A 222 -11.42 6.31 -27.55
C GLY A 222 -11.68 7.02 -28.86
N ALA A 223 -12.93 6.92 -29.32
CA ALA A 223 -13.37 7.61 -30.51
C ALA A 223 -13.42 9.12 -30.27
N GLU A 224 -13.11 9.93 -31.29
CA GLU A 224 -13.23 11.39 -31.20
C GLU A 224 -14.69 11.84 -30.96
N ASP A 225 -15.64 11.10 -31.54
CA ASP A 225 -17.10 11.25 -31.30
C ASP A 225 -17.68 9.84 -31.10
N ASN A 226 -17.96 9.48 -29.85
CA ASN A 226 -18.52 8.18 -29.50
C ASN A 226 -19.96 7.95 -30.01
N THR A 227 -20.65 8.99 -30.46
CA THR A 227 -21.95 8.89 -31.14
C THR A 227 -21.83 8.57 -32.62
N LYS A 228 -20.62 8.74 -33.19
CA LYS A 228 -20.30 8.55 -34.60
C LYS A 228 -18.88 8.01 -34.77
N VAL A 229 -18.69 6.77 -34.38
CA VAL A 229 -17.37 6.11 -34.44
C VAL A 229 -16.92 5.98 -35.89
N GLU A 230 -15.68 6.43 -36.17
CA GLU A 230 -15.02 6.21 -37.45
C GLU A 230 -14.34 4.83 -37.47
N TYR A 231 -14.32 4.19 -38.63
CA TYR A 231 -13.69 2.90 -38.82
C TYR A 231 -12.63 2.97 -39.91
N GLY A 232 -11.50 2.33 -39.67
CA GLY A 232 -10.43 2.19 -40.64
C GLY A 232 -10.74 1.20 -41.76
N ASP A 233 -9.84 1.10 -42.75
CA ASP A 233 -9.96 0.17 -43.88
C ASP A 233 -9.97 -1.30 -43.44
N ASP A 234 -9.45 -1.60 -42.25
CA ASP A 234 -9.45 -2.90 -41.60
C ASP A 234 -10.75 -3.21 -40.84
N GLY A 235 -11.68 -2.26 -40.79
CA GLY A 235 -12.93 -2.36 -40.08
C GLY A 235 -12.84 -2.19 -38.56
N MET A 236 -11.68 -1.77 -38.04
CA MET A 236 -11.49 -1.47 -36.63
C MET A 236 -11.84 0.01 -36.36
N PRO A 237 -12.37 0.33 -35.15
CA PRO A 237 -12.61 1.71 -34.77
C PRO A 237 -11.31 2.50 -34.71
N VAL A 238 -11.36 3.74 -35.15
CA VAL A 238 -10.23 4.67 -35.09
C VAL A 238 -10.30 5.40 -33.75
N TYR A 239 -9.32 5.13 -32.89
CA TYR A 239 -9.21 5.78 -31.58
C TYR A 239 -8.09 6.79 -31.54
N ARG A 240 -8.32 7.85 -30.74
CA ARG A 240 -7.28 8.79 -30.30
C ARG A 240 -6.79 8.31 -28.93
N TYR A 241 -5.50 8.50 -28.69
CA TYR A 241 -4.83 8.07 -27.46
C TYR A 241 -4.20 9.29 -26.78
N PHE A 242 -4.38 9.37 -25.47
CA PHE A 242 -3.83 10.44 -24.65
C PHE A 242 -3.12 9.81 -23.44
N TRP A 243 -1.89 10.26 -23.18
CA TRP A 243 -1.14 9.89 -21.99
C TRP A 243 -0.77 11.17 -21.25
N GLU A 244 -1.16 11.28 -19.97
CA GLU A 244 -0.97 12.50 -19.19
C GLU A 244 -1.49 13.74 -19.92
N ASN A 245 -2.64 13.63 -20.55
CA ASN A 245 -3.30 14.66 -21.40
C ASN A 245 -2.55 15.05 -22.69
N GLU A 246 -1.46 14.38 -23.05
CA GLU A 246 -0.77 14.57 -24.33
C GLU A 246 -1.23 13.55 -25.36
N GLU A 247 -1.59 13.98 -26.56
CA GLU A 247 -1.98 13.07 -27.64
C GLU A 247 -0.75 12.31 -28.14
N VAL A 248 -0.88 10.98 -28.23
CA VAL A 248 0.18 10.04 -28.60
C VAL A 248 -0.35 9.03 -29.63
N SER A 249 0.53 8.25 -30.26
CA SER A 249 0.08 7.08 -31.04
C SER A 249 -0.31 5.92 -30.13
N SER A 250 -1.03 4.92 -30.66
CA SER A 250 -1.37 3.69 -29.91
C SER A 250 -0.12 2.97 -29.44
N GLU A 251 0.91 2.87 -30.27
CA GLU A 251 2.17 2.22 -29.92
C GLU A 251 2.92 2.97 -28.82
N GLU A 252 2.88 4.30 -28.87
CA GLU A 252 3.49 5.15 -27.84
C GLU A 252 2.71 5.05 -26.51
N TYR A 253 1.38 4.96 -26.56
CA TYR A 253 0.53 4.75 -25.41
C TYR A 253 0.89 3.41 -24.70
N GLU A 254 0.91 2.31 -25.46
CA GLU A 254 1.28 0.99 -24.94
C GLU A 254 2.69 0.98 -24.37
N ARG A 255 3.65 1.64 -25.01
CA ARG A 255 5.02 1.75 -24.54
C ARG A 255 5.09 2.48 -23.19
N LYS A 256 4.43 3.66 -23.10
CA LYS A 256 4.38 4.47 -21.87
C LYS A 256 3.70 3.72 -20.72
N LEU A 257 2.59 3.04 -20.98
CA LEU A 257 1.93 2.20 -19.99
C LEU A 257 2.87 1.11 -19.46
N ASN A 258 3.51 0.36 -20.36
CA ASN A 258 4.41 -0.73 -19.96
C ASN A 258 5.72 -0.26 -19.32
N GLU A 259 6.15 0.97 -19.52
CA GLU A 259 7.30 1.56 -18.80
C GLU A 259 7.02 1.80 -17.33
N VAL A 260 5.79 2.14 -16.98
CA VAL A 260 5.39 2.48 -15.60
C VAL A 260 4.62 1.36 -14.90
N TYR A 261 3.99 0.48 -15.69
CA TYR A 261 3.20 -0.65 -15.21
C TYR A 261 3.34 -1.83 -16.17
N ASP A 262 4.10 -2.84 -15.77
CA ASP A 262 4.37 -4.03 -16.58
C ASP A 262 3.10 -4.89 -16.70
N THR A 263 2.35 -4.72 -17.79
CA THR A 263 1.10 -5.43 -18.03
C THR A 263 1.25 -6.95 -18.18
N GLU A 264 2.47 -7.46 -18.43
CA GLU A 264 2.73 -8.90 -18.49
C GLU A 264 2.79 -9.54 -17.08
N LYS A 265 3.06 -8.72 -16.05
CA LYS A 265 3.09 -9.17 -14.65
C LYS A 265 1.79 -8.91 -13.90
N GLU A 266 0.81 -8.31 -14.55
CA GLU A 266 -0.44 -7.97 -13.86
C GLU A 266 -1.22 -9.21 -13.42
N ILE A 267 -1.75 -9.14 -12.21
CA ILE A 267 -2.67 -10.13 -11.65
C ILE A 267 -4.08 -9.56 -11.69
N LYS A 268 -5.01 -10.35 -12.23
CA LYS A 268 -6.44 -10.04 -12.24
C LYS A 268 -7.09 -10.69 -11.02
N ILE A 269 -7.98 -9.98 -10.35
CA ILE A 269 -8.65 -10.51 -9.15
C ILE A 269 -9.34 -11.84 -9.42
N PHE A 270 -9.98 -11.98 -10.57
CA PHE A 270 -10.70 -13.19 -10.96
C PHE A 270 -9.86 -14.17 -11.79
N GLN A 271 -8.54 -13.98 -11.84
CA GLN A 271 -7.65 -14.92 -12.50
C GLN A 271 -7.77 -16.29 -11.84
N ASP A 272 -7.92 -17.34 -12.65
CA ASP A 272 -8.11 -18.73 -12.19
C ASP A 272 -9.36 -19.00 -11.34
N ALA A 273 -10.23 -18.01 -11.17
CA ALA A 273 -11.53 -18.20 -10.53
C ALA A 273 -12.51 -18.95 -11.45
N GLN A 274 -13.36 -19.78 -10.87
CA GLN A 274 -14.39 -20.54 -11.60
C GLN A 274 -15.77 -20.08 -11.18
N TYR A 275 -16.68 -19.98 -12.15
CA TYR A 275 -18.07 -19.67 -11.84
C TYR A 275 -18.79 -20.91 -11.29
N ASP A 276 -19.22 -20.83 -10.03
CA ASP A 276 -20.04 -21.85 -9.38
C ASP A 276 -21.53 -21.52 -9.59
N SER A 277 -22.21 -22.37 -10.36
CA SER A 277 -23.62 -22.17 -10.67
C SER A 277 -24.57 -22.46 -9.51
N GLU A 278 -24.13 -23.24 -8.51
CA GLU A 278 -24.91 -23.51 -7.30
C GLU A 278 -24.85 -22.32 -6.34
N LYS A 279 -23.67 -21.72 -6.21
CA LYS A 279 -23.43 -20.50 -5.41
C LYS A 279 -23.81 -19.22 -6.17
N GLY A 280 -23.97 -19.27 -7.49
CA GLY A 280 -24.29 -18.13 -8.35
C GLY A 280 -23.17 -17.06 -8.42
N ARG A 281 -21.91 -17.41 -8.11
CA ARG A 281 -20.76 -16.50 -8.04
C ARG A 281 -19.46 -17.16 -8.48
N TYR A 282 -18.41 -16.35 -8.66
CA TYR A 282 -17.05 -16.84 -8.81
C TYR A 282 -16.48 -17.32 -7.49
N VAL A 283 -15.73 -18.42 -7.52
CA VAL A 283 -15.05 -19.05 -6.37
C VAL A 283 -13.59 -19.38 -6.71
N GLY A 284 -12.76 -19.53 -5.68
CA GLY A 284 -11.33 -19.81 -5.83
C GLY A 284 -10.48 -18.54 -5.79
N ASN A 285 -9.17 -18.70 -5.80
CA ASN A 285 -8.19 -17.60 -5.75
C ASN A 285 -8.39 -16.63 -4.57
N GLY A 286 -8.81 -17.13 -3.40
CA GLY A 286 -9.07 -16.29 -2.21
C GLY A 286 -10.30 -15.39 -2.31
N LEU A 287 -11.18 -15.61 -3.30
CA LEU A 287 -12.46 -14.91 -3.39
C LEU A 287 -13.42 -15.43 -2.32
N CYS A 288 -14.00 -14.52 -1.58
CA CYS A 288 -14.90 -14.77 -0.45
C CYS A 288 -16.30 -14.24 -0.72
N ASP A 289 -17.31 -14.91 -0.19
CA ASP A 289 -18.63 -14.32 0.03
C ASP A 289 -18.66 -13.53 1.36
N TYR A 290 -19.85 -13.05 1.72
CA TYR A 290 -20.03 -12.26 2.94
C TYR A 290 -19.58 -13.00 4.22
N GLN A 291 -19.93 -14.29 4.36
CA GLN A 291 -19.56 -15.06 5.55
C GLN A 291 -18.06 -15.42 5.52
N GLU A 292 -17.57 -15.88 4.37
CA GLU A 292 -16.18 -16.27 4.17
C GLU A 292 -15.20 -15.09 4.42
N ILE A 293 -15.58 -13.85 4.04
CA ILE A 293 -14.71 -12.69 4.28
C ILE A 293 -14.66 -12.29 5.75
N ILE A 294 -15.77 -12.40 6.48
CA ILE A 294 -15.79 -12.16 7.93
C ILE A 294 -14.85 -13.14 8.63
N GLU A 295 -14.98 -14.44 8.32
CA GLU A 295 -14.10 -15.47 8.85
C GLU A 295 -12.62 -15.22 8.47
N ALA A 296 -12.35 -14.85 7.21
CA ALA A 296 -11.00 -14.55 6.75
C ALA A 296 -10.39 -13.34 7.49
N ILE A 297 -11.17 -12.27 7.74
CA ILE A 297 -10.71 -11.10 8.51
C ILE A 297 -10.39 -11.50 9.96
N GLU A 298 -11.27 -12.27 10.60
CA GLU A 298 -11.07 -12.70 11.98
C GLU A 298 -9.86 -13.65 12.15
N GLU A 299 -9.64 -14.56 11.18
CA GLU A 299 -8.57 -15.56 11.21
C GLU A 299 -7.23 -15.04 10.71
N THR A 300 -7.19 -13.93 9.95
CA THR A 300 -5.94 -13.37 9.46
C THR A 300 -5.11 -12.89 10.65
N SER A 301 -4.01 -13.59 10.93
CA SER A 301 -2.91 -13.01 11.72
C SER A 301 -2.11 -12.10 10.79
N VAL A 302 -1.58 -10.99 11.30
CA VAL A 302 -0.63 -10.16 10.53
C VAL A 302 0.42 -11.08 9.96
N LEU A 303 0.52 -11.11 8.63
CA LEU A 303 1.53 -11.91 7.95
C LEU A 303 2.89 -11.29 8.28
N ASN A 304 3.66 -12.02 9.11
CA ASN A 304 5.07 -11.71 9.43
C ASN A 304 5.96 -11.85 8.20
#